data_5895c576d4e0c318ac09915cde5482c0
#
_entry.id   5895c576d4e0c318ac09915cde5482c0
#
_cell.length_a   1.000
_cell.length_b   1.000
_cell.length_c   1.000
_cell.angle_alpha   90.00
_cell.angle_beta   90.00
_cell.angle_gamma   90.00
#
_symmetry.space_group_name_H-M   'P 1'
#
loop_
_entity.id
_entity.type
_entity.pdbx_description
1 polymer ?
#
loop_
_entity_poly.entity_id
_entity_poly.type
_entity_poly.pdbx_seq_one_letter_code
_entity_poly.pdbx_strand_id
1 'polypeptide(L)'
;MKPIPTRITLATGLLLGLPAADADDAAALAKELSNPVAALISVPLQSNWEQNIGPDDRGSRYTLNLQPVIPISIGEDWNLISRTILPVVDQWGIVPGSDSQFGLSDTVQSLFFSPKAPTASGLIWGAGPVFLLPTATDELLGSEQWGAGPTAVGLVQKGPWTLGLLANHIWSFAGPRDRADINATFIQPFVTYTTPTAWTFTLQTESTYDWEGQQWNVPIAAQVAKLTKIGGQLVQFQAGPRYYAASTDTGPAGWALRFNIVLLFPK
;
A
#
# COMPACT_ATOMS: atom_id res chain seq x y z
N MET A 1 31.68 -32.45 24.51
CA MET A 1 31.36 -31.24 23.71
C MET A 1 30.55 -30.29 24.58
N LYS A 2 31.12 -29.14 24.98
CA LYS A 2 30.44 -28.13 25.79
C LYS A 2 29.67 -27.17 24.88
N PRO A 3 28.43 -26.74 25.21
CA PRO A 3 27.70 -25.77 24.40
C PRO A 3 28.27 -24.35 24.61
N ILE A 4 28.46 -23.64 23.51
CA ILE A 4 28.88 -22.23 23.46
C ILE A 4 27.63 -21.38 23.68
N PRO A 5 27.60 -20.45 24.65
CA PRO A 5 26.48 -19.55 24.80
C PRO A 5 26.53 -18.42 23.76
N THR A 6 25.57 -18.38 22.87
CA THR A 6 25.35 -17.26 21.93
C THR A 6 24.84 -16.06 22.72
N ARG A 7 25.69 -15.06 22.93
CA ARG A 7 25.27 -13.77 23.48
C ARG A 7 24.61 -12.96 22.38
N ILE A 8 23.30 -12.79 22.45
CA ILE A 8 22.56 -11.82 21.66
C ILE A 8 22.80 -10.44 22.28
N THR A 9 23.64 -9.64 21.64
CA THR A 9 23.84 -8.23 22.03
C THR A 9 22.69 -7.43 21.42
N LEU A 10 21.75 -7.00 22.26
CA LEU A 10 20.75 -6.01 21.88
C LEU A 10 21.49 -4.71 21.57
N ALA A 11 21.50 -4.30 20.30
CA ALA A 11 21.94 -2.98 19.90
C ALA A 11 20.89 -1.95 20.32
N THR A 12 21.20 -1.20 21.38
CA THR A 12 20.39 -0.06 21.84
C THR A 12 20.48 1.04 20.79
N GLY A 13 19.39 1.28 20.06
CA GLY A 13 19.31 2.26 18.98
C GLY A 13 19.55 3.69 19.47
N LEU A 14 20.46 4.35 18.83
CA LEU A 14 20.80 5.76 18.98
C LEU A 14 19.60 6.60 18.53
N LEU A 15 18.82 7.15 19.45
CA LEU A 15 17.82 8.19 19.21
C LEU A 15 18.56 9.49 18.91
N LEU A 16 18.91 9.72 17.64
CA LEU A 16 19.39 11.01 17.16
C LEU A 16 18.20 11.97 17.15
N GLY A 17 18.13 12.86 18.15
CA GLY A 17 17.20 13.96 18.18
C GLY A 17 17.53 14.96 17.06
N LEU A 18 16.59 15.20 16.14
CA LEU A 18 16.66 16.30 15.19
C LEU A 18 16.51 17.65 15.96
N PRO A 19 17.13 18.76 15.52
CA PRO A 19 16.85 20.07 16.06
C PRO A 19 15.38 20.46 15.86
N ALA A 20 14.82 21.28 16.76
CA ALA A 20 13.36 21.50 16.85
C ALA A 20 12.71 22.06 15.56
N ALA A 21 13.40 22.90 14.79
CA ALA A 21 12.90 23.44 13.52
C ALA A 21 12.75 22.34 12.44
N ASP A 22 13.68 21.39 12.39
CA ASP A 22 13.60 20.22 11.48
C ASP A 22 12.52 19.21 11.93
N ALA A 23 12.13 19.24 13.21
CA ALA A 23 11.13 18.33 13.76
C ALA A 23 9.69 18.71 13.33
N ASP A 24 9.37 19.99 13.32
CA ASP A 24 8.05 20.50 12.88
C ASP A 24 7.84 20.24 11.38
N ASP A 25 8.86 20.49 10.56
CA ASP A 25 8.84 20.18 9.13
C ASP A 25 8.69 18.66 8.87
N ALA A 26 9.38 17.83 9.66
CA ALA A 26 9.27 16.39 9.54
C ALA A 26 7.88 15.88 9.96
N ALA A 27 7.27 16.47 10.99
CA ALA A 27 5.91 16.11 11.40
C ALA A 27 4.86 16.52 10.34
N ALA A 28 5.01 17.69 9.73
CA ALA A 28 4.16 18.16 8.65
C ALA A 28 4.26 17.23 7.42
N LEU A 29 5.47 16.86 7.00
CA LEU A 29 5.69 15.92 5.90
C LEU A 29 5.19 14.51 6.22
N ALA A 30 5.37 14.03 7.45
CA ALA A 30 4.83 12.74 7.88
C ALA A 30 3.30 12.69 7.82
N LYS A 31 2.66 13.82 8.15
CA LYS A 31 1.22 13.98 8.03
C LYS A 31 0.78 14.09 6.57
N GLU A 32 1.54 14.79 5.73
CA GLU A 32 1.27 14.88 4.29
C GLU A 32 1.35 13.52 3.61
N LEU A 33 2.28 12.65 4.01
CA LEU A 33 2.36 11.24 3.54
C LEU A 33 1.11 10.42 3.83
N SER A 34 0.31 10.81 4.82
CA SER A 34 -0.97 10.15 5.12
C SER A 34 -2.09 10.55 4.13
N ASN A 35 -1.81 11.45 3.20
CA ASN A 35 -2.72 11.91 2.15
C ASN A 35 -2.35 11.26 0.81
N PRO A 36 -3.16 10.32 0.28
CA PRO A 36 -2.87 9.64 -0.99
C PRO A 36 -2.84 10.55 -2.23
N VAL A 37 -3.36 11.78 -2.12
CA VAL A 37 -3.38 12.78 -3.20
C VAL A 37 -2.56 14.03 -2.85
N ALA A 38 -1.58 13.88 -1.96
CA ALA A 38 -0.64 14.95 -1.63
C ALA A 38 0.17 15.42 -2.83
N ALA A 39 0.56 16.71 -2.80
CA ALA A 39 1.46 17.29 -3.82
C ALA A 39 2.94 16.92 -3.59
N LEU A 40 3.20 15.73 -3.07
CA LEU A 40 4.49 15.20 -2.67
C LEU A 40 4.87 13.99 -3.52
N ILE A 41 6.06 14.04 -4.16
CA ILE A 41 6.59 12.84 -4.82
C ILE A 41 7.05 11.86 -3.77
N SER A 42 6.51 10.66 -3.79
CA SER A 42 6.91 9.57 -2.91
C SER A 42 7.05 8.26 -3.65
N VAL A 43 7.98 7.43 -3.20
CA VAL A 43 8.20 6.09 -3.75
C VAL A 43 8.18 5.08 -2.61
N PRO A 44 7.00 4.57 -2.24
CA PRO A 44 6.87 3.46 -1.31
C PRO A 44 7.41 2.14 -1.91
N LEU A 45 8.23 1.45 -1.13
CA LEU A 45 8.69 0.08 -1.31
C LEU A 45 8.01 -0.75 -0.24
N GLN A 46 6.84 -1.34 -0.56
CA GLN A 46 6.00 -2.00 0.41
C GLN A 46 6.12 -3.52 0.32
N SER A 47 6.72 -4.11 1.33
CA SER A 47 6.89 -5.55 1.50
C SER A 47 5.73 -6.15 2.30
N ASN A 48 5.13 -7.21 1.80
CA ASN A 48 4.11 -8.00 2.48
C ASN A 48 4.56 -9.46 2.54
N TRP A 49 4.43 -10.07 3.69
CA TRP A 49 4.61 -11.50 3.89
C TRP A 49 3.30 -12.12 4.32
N GLU A 50 2.79 -13.02 3.52
CA GLU A 50 1.48 -13.66 3.66
C GLU A 50 1.65 -15.18 3.71
N GLN A 51 0.78 -15.84 4.48
CA GLN A 51 0.82 -17.28 4.72
C GLN A 51 -0.58 -17.88 4.63
N ASN A 52 -0.65 -19.21 4.72
CA ASN A 52 -1.88 -19.98 4.69
C ASN A 52 -2.68 -19.69 3.41
N ILE A 53 -2.00 -19.79 2.26
CA ILE A 53 -2.56 -19.52 0.93
C ILE A 53 -2.75 -20.86 0.19
N GLY A 54 -3.75 -20.90 -0.67
CA GLY A 54 -4.07 -22.07 -1.48
C GLY A 54 -5.02 -23.05 -0.78
N PRO A 55 -5.47 -24.09 -1.47
CA PRO A 55 -6.52 -24.99 -0.99
C PRO A 55 -6.12 -25.82 0.24
N ASP A 56 -4.83 -25.96 0.50
CA ASP A 56 -4.29 -26.74 1.64
C ASP A 56 -3.78 -25.84 2.79
N ASP A 57 -3.92 -24.50 2.68
CA ASP A 57 -3.40 -23.51 3.64
C ASP A 57 -1.88 -23.60 3.88
N ARG A 58 -1.12 -24.12 2.91
CA ARG A 58 0.33 -24.34 3.03
C ARG A 58 1.17 -23.35 2.25
N GLY A 59 0.54 -22.60 1.37
CA GLY A 59 1.22 -21.63 0.52
C GLY A 59 1.65 -20.40 1.30
N SER A 60 2.68 -19.75 0.78
CA SER A 60 3.18 -18.48 1.27
C SER A 60 3.53 -17.57 0.10
N ARG A 61 3.41 -16.26 0.34
CA ARG A 61 3.72 -15.24 -0.66
C ARG A 61 4.46 -14.10 -0.03
N TYR A 62 5.54 -13.70 -0.67
CA TYR A 62 6.18 -12.42 -0.46
C TYR A 62 5.86 -11.50 -1.64
N THR A 63 5.39 -10.29 -1.35
CA THR A 63 5.11 -9.29 -2.38
C THR A 63 5.83 -8.01 -2.04
N LEU A 64 6.67 -7.51 -2.96
CA LEU A 64 7.24 -6.18 -2.94
C LEU A 64 6.48 -5.29 -3.92
N ASN A 65 5.65 -4.39 -3.42
CA ASN A 65 5.00 -3.38 -4.25
C ASN A 65 5.89 -2.14 -4.40
N LEU A 66 6.26 -1.81 -5.63
CA LEU A 66 6.84 -0.53 -6.00
C LEU A 66 5.67 0.42 -6.29
N GLN A 67 5.52 1.51 -5.47
CA GLN A 67 4.32 2.34 -5.54
C GLN A 67 4.64 3.84 -5.74
N PRO A 68 5.27 4.27 -6.85
CA PRO A 68 5.50 5.69 -7.09
C PRO A 68 4.19 6.48 -7.14
N VAL A 69 4.17 7.60 -6.40
CA VAL A 69 3.11 8.62 -6.41
C VAL A 69 3.73 9.90 -6.92
N ILE A 70 3.23 10.38 -8.06
CA ILE A 70 3.79 11.53 -8.77
C ILE A 70 2.68 12.56 -8.99
N PRO A 71 2.71 13.71 -8.28
CA PRO A 71 1.80 14.82 -8.53
C PRO A 71 2.28 15.64 -9.73
N ILE A 72 1.39 15.84 -10.68
CA ILE A 72 1.59 16.64 -11.89
C ILE A 72 0.62 17.83 -11.83
N SER A 73 1.15 19.05 -11.82
CA SER A 73 0.29 20.25 -11.85
C SER A 73 -0.34 20.41 -13.25
N ILE A 74 -1.67 20.47 -13.33
CA ILE A 74 -2.44 20.61 -14.57
C ILE A 74 -3.21 21.93 -14.65
N GLY A 75 -2.72 22.95 -13.99
CA GLY A 75 -3.30 24.29 -13.95
C GLY A 75 -3.04 24.95 -12.62
N GLU A 76 -3.70 26.08 -12.35
CA GLU A 76 -3.55 26.82 -11.11
C GLU A 76 -4.14 26.06 -9.92
N ASP A 77 -5.30 25.44 -10.10
CA ASP A 77 -6.13 24.87 -9.04
C ASP A 77 -6.09 23.35 -8.96
N TRP A 78 -5.53 22.64 -9.93
CA TRP A 78 -5.63 21.19 -10.02
C TRP A 78 -4.27 20.49 -10.16
N ASN A 79 -4.20 19.31 -9.55
CA ASN A 79 -3.17 18.31 -9.78
C ASN A 79 -3.76 17.04 -10.40
N LEU A 80 -2.99 16.40 -11.27
CA LEU A 80 -3.16 15.00 -11.63
C LEU A 80 -2.17 14.17 -10.79
N ILE A 81 -2.66 13.28 -9.95
CA ILE A 81 -1.84 12.39 -9.15
C ILE A 81 -1.78 11.05 -9.85
N SER A 82 -0.61 10.68 -10.33
CA SER A 82 -0.34 9.36 -10.90
C SER A 82 0.17 8.44 -9.81
N ARG A 83 -0.56 7.36 -9.52
CA ARG A 83 -0.16 6.31 -8.57
C ARG A 83 -0.09 4.98 -9.29
N THR A 84 1.11 4.43 -9.39
CA THR A 84 1.36 3.10 -9.94
C THR A 84 1.57 2.11 -8.79
N ILE A 85 1.08 0.89 -8.91
CA ILE A 85 1.41 -0.23 -8.02
C ILE A 85 1.94 -1.33 -8.93
N LEU A 86 3.23 -1.59 -8.86
CA LEU A 86 3.91 -2.66 -9.58
C LEU A 86 4.37 -3.73 -8.58
N PRO A 87 3.70 -4.90 -8.51
CA PRO A 87 4.07 -5.96 -7.60
C PRO A 87 5.20 -6.83 -8.18
N VAL A 88 6.21 -7.11 -7.36
CA VAL A 88 7.18 -8.19 -7.54
C VAL A 88 6.81 -9.28 -6.55
N VAL A 89 6.54 -10.47 -7.03
CA VAL A 89 5.99 -11.57 -6.23
C VAL A 89 6.96 -12.74 -6.21
N ASP A 90 7.13 -13.33 -5.03
CA ASP A 90 7.77 -14.62 -4.79
C ASP A 90 6.79 -15.49 -4.01
N GLN A 91 6.32 -16.58 -4.61
CA GLN A 91 5.31 -17.45 -3.99
C GLN A 91 5.63 -18.92 -4.15
N TRP A 92 5.23 -19.71 -3.16
CA TRP A 92 5.45 -21.14 -3.15
C TRP A 92 4.32 -21.88 -2.45
N GLY A 93 4.03 -23.09 -2.93
CA GLY A 93 3.05 -23.99 -2.34
C GLY A 93 1.59 -23.52 -2.45
N ILE A 94 1.29 -22.53 -3.32
CA ILE A 94 -0.05 -21.97 -3.49
C ILE A 94 -0.90 -22.82 -4.42
N VAL A 95 -0.33 -23.24 -5.55
CA VAL A 95 -1.03 -24.08 -6.52
C VAL A 95 -0.51 -25.51 -6.39
N PRO A 96 -1.37 -26.50 -6.04
CA PRO A 96 -0.94 -27.87 -5.90
C PRO A 96 -0.30 -28.42 -7.18
N GLY A 97 0.90 -29.00 -7.04
CA GLY A 97 1.63 -29.60 -8.15
C GLY A 97 2.41 -28.61 -9.03
N SER A 98 2.38 -27.31 -8.73
CA SER A 98 3.23 -26.31 -9.39
C SER A 98 4.50 -26.04 -8.58
N ASP A 99 5.55 -25.63 -9.29
CA ASP A 99 6.77 -25.09 -8.68
C ASP A 99 6.52 -23.70 -8.04
N SER A 100 7.52 -23.14 -7.38
CA SER A 100 7.51 -21.75 -6.93
C SER A 100 7.52 -20.79 -8.13
N GLN A 101 6.84 -19.65 -8.00
CA GLN A 101 6.82 -18.61 -9.03
C GLN A 101 7.51 -17.37 -8.49
N PHE A 102 8.35 -16.76 -9.32
CA PHE A 102 8.97 -15.47 -9.06
C PHE A 102 8.84 -14.57 -10.30
N GLY A 103 8.33 -13.36 -10.11
CA GLY A 103 8.18 -12.42 -11.21
C GLY A 103 7.37 -11.20 -10.89
N LEU A 104 6.97 -10.47 -11.93
CA LEU A 104 6.02 -9.38 -11.81
C LEU A 104 4.59 -9.93 -11.78
N SER A 105 3.73 -9.26 -11.03
CA SER A 105 2.27 -9.41 -11.13
C SER A 105 1.65 -8.27 -11.95
N ASP A 106 0.34 -8.25 -12.05
CA ASP A 106 -0.38 -7.22 -12.79
C ASP A 106 -0.25 -5.85 -12.12
N THR A 107 0.00 -4.84 -12.95
CA THR A 107 0.18 -3.45 -12.51
C THR A 107 -1.16 -2.76 -12.37
N VAL A 108 -1.36 -2.05 -11.26
CA VAL A 108 -2.50 -1.15 -11.08
C VAL A 108 -2.04 0.30 -11.24
N GLN A 109 -2.67 1.03 -12.17
CA GLN A 109 -2.42 2.44 -12.42
C GLN A 109 -3.65 3.27 -12.10
N SER A 110 -3.56 4.15 -11.10
CA SER A 110 -4.61 5.11 -10.75
C SER A 110 -4.21 6.52 -11.13
N LEU A 111 -5.15 7.29 -11.65
CA LEU A 111 -5.01 8.69 -11.98
C LEU A 111 -6.08 9.48 -11.21
N PHE A 112 -5.68 10.33 -10.26
CA PHE A 112 -6.62 11.15 -9.50
C PHE A 112 -6.52 12.60 -9.95
N PHE A 113 -7.60 13.16 -10.40
CA PHE A 113 -7.78 14.60 -10.51
C PHE A 113 -8.14 15.12 -9.12
N SER A 114 -7.31 15.99 -8.54
CA SER A 114 -7.45 16.50 -7.18
C SER A 114 -7.26 18.00 -7.14
N PRO A 115 -8.17 18.77 -6.51
CA PRO A 115 -7.94 20.16 -6.24
C PRO A 115 -6.69 20.36 -5.36
N LYS A 116 -5.91 21.43 -5.61
CA LYS A 116 -4.72 21.77 -4.81
C LYS A 116 -5.07 22.23 -3.39
N ALA A 117 -6.25 22.84 -3.24
CA ALA A 117 -6.74 23.31 -1.96
C ALA A 117 -7.90 22.43 -1.46
N PRO A 118 -8.00 22.18 -0.15
CA PRO A 118 -9.16 21.56 0.46
C PRO A 118 -10.44 22.38 0.19
N THR A 119 -11.59 21.74 0.26
CA THR A 119 -12.89 22.43 0.26
C THR A 119 -13.05 23.33 1.49
N ALA A 120 -14.07 24.21 1.50
CA ALA A 120 -14.39 25.04 2.66
C ALA A 120 -14.68 24.24 3.94
N SER A 121 -15.09 22.97 3.82
CA SER A 121 -15.29 22.05 4.95
C SER A 121 -13.99 21.33 5.37
N GLY A 122 -12.87 21.56 4.69
CA GLY A 122 -11.59 20.91 4.97
C GLY A 122 -11.46 19.51 4.31
N LEU A 123 -12.39 19.13 3.44
CA LEU A 123 -12.28 17.87 2.69
C LEU A 123 -11.21 18.00 1.60
N ILE A 124 -10.25 17.09 1.62
CA ILE A 124 -9.28 16.83 0.54
C ILE A 124 -9.83 15.63 -0.24
N TRP A 125 -9.84 15.71 -1.57
CA TRP A 125 -10.38 14.63 -2.38
C TRP A 125 -9.71 14.54 -3.74
N GLY A 126 -9.87 13.41 -4.37
CA GLY A 126 -9.47 13.18 -5.75
C GLY A 126 -10.30 12.04 -6.35
N ALA A 127 -10.56 12.11 -7.63
CA ALA A 127 -11.28 11.06 -8.36
C ALA A 127 -10.74 10.95 -9.79
N GLY A 128 -10.91 9.78 -10.39
CA GLY A 128 -10.50 9.54 -11.77
C GLY A 128 -10.55 8.08 -12.17
N PRO A 129 -9.87 7.68 -13.23
CA PRO A 129 -9.81 6.30 -13.68
C PRO A 129 -8.74 5.48 -12.91
N VAL A 130 -9.01 4.18 -12.79
CA VAL A 130 -8.03 3.15 -12.44
C VAL A 130 -7.95 2.12 -13.56
N PHE A 131 -6.76 1.61 -13.81
CA PHE A 131 -6.48 0.60 -14.83
C PHE A 131 -5.76 -0.58 -14.20
N LEU A 132 -6.12 -1.79 -14.62
CA LEU A 132 -5.36 -3.01 -14.40
C LEU A 132 -4.68 -3.37 -15.72
N LEU A 133 -3.37 -3.54 -15.65
CA LEU A 133 -2.52 -3.83 -16.81
C LEU A 133 -1.95 -5.25 -16.64
N PRO A 134 -2.11 -6.15 -17.61
CA PRO A 134 -1.61 -7.51 -17.54
C PRO A 134 -0.09 -7.55 -17.76
N THR A 135 0.66 -7.16 -16.75
CA THR A 135 2.13 -7.08 -16.77
C THR A 135 2.80 -8.26 -16.09
N ALA A 136 2.00 -9.23 -15.62
CA ALA A 136 2.52 -10.44 -15.00
C ALA A 136 3.47 -11.18 -15.94
N THR A 137 4.57 -11.71 -15.38
CA THR A 137 5.59 -12.45 -16.15
C THR A 137 5.39 -13.96 -16.10
N ASP A 138 4.39 -14.41 -15.35
CA ASP A 138 3.99 -15.81 -15.21
C ASP A 138 2.46 -15.86 -15.07
N GLU A 139 1.81 -16.85 -15.68
CA GLU A 139 0.35 -17.02 -15.68
C GLU A 139 -0.27 -17.21 -14.29
N LEU A 140 0.52 -17.72 -13.31
CA LEU A 140 0.10 -17.89 -11.92
C LEU A 140 0.32 -16.63 -11.06
N LEU A 141 0.94 -15.58 -11.62
CA LEU A 141 1.19 -14.31 -10.95
C LEU A 141 0.24 -13.19 -11.39
N GLY A 142 -0.58 -13.41 -12.39
CA GLY A 142 -1.49 -12.39 -12.93
C GLY A 142 -2.81 -12.94 -13.44
N SER A 143 -3.67 -12.01 -13.80
CA SER A 143 -5.00 -12.31 -14.35
C SER A 143 -5.01 -12.46 -15.87
N GLU A 144 -3.99 -11.93 -16.56
CA GLU A 144 -3.92 -11.78 -18.02
C GLU A 144 -5.06 -10.91 -18.59
N GLN A 145 -5.79 -10.19 -17.73
CA GLN A 145 -6.93 -9.35 -18.09
C GLN A 145 -6.56 -7.87 -18.07
N TRP A 146 -7.00 -7.13 -19.08
CA TRP A 146 -7.05 -5.68 -19.04
C TRP A 146 -8.31 -5.25 -18.29
N GLY A 147 -8.14 -4.39 -17.29
CA GLY A 147 -9.25 -3.87 -16.51
C GLY A 147 -9.24 -2.36 -16.41
N ALA A 148 -10.41 -1.78 -16.22
CA ALA A 148 -10.56 -0.36 -15.94
C ALA A 148 -11.78 -0.10 -15.07
N GLY A 149 -11.79 1.08 -14.43
CA GLY A 149 -12.93 1.53 -13.66
C GLY A 149 -12.69 2.87 -12.97
N PRO A 150 -13.63 3.32 -12.13
CA PRO A 150 -13.49 4.54 -11.35
C PRO A 150 -12.65 4.32 -10.09
N THR A 151 -11.92 5.36 -9.67
CA THR A 151 -11.28 5.45 -8.37
C THR A 151 -11.57 6.80 -7.74
N ALA A 152 -11.70 6.82 -6.41
CA ALA A 152 -11.88 8.05 -5.65
C ALA A 152 -11.23 7.93 -4.27
N VAL A 153 -10.81 9.07 -3.74
CA VAL A 153 -10.33 9.22 -2.36
C VAL A 153 -10.91 10.48 -1.75
N GLY A 154 -11.25 10.41 -0.48
CA GLY A 154 -11.65 11.57 0.32
C GLY A 154 -11.06 11.44 1.71
N LEU A 155 -10.56 12.55 2.26
CA LEU A 155 -9.99 12.58 3.61
C LEU A 155 -10.12 13.96 4.26
N VAL A 156 -10.04 13.97 5.58
CA VAL A 156 -9.94 15.19 6.38
C VAL A 156 -8.73 15.09 7.31
N GLN A 157 -8.04 16.23 7.49
CA GLN A 157 -6.89 16.35 8.38
C GLN A 157 -7.19 17.40 9.46
N LYS A 158 -7.32 16.94 10.72
CA LYS A 158 -7.61 17.82 11.86
C LYS A 158 -6.63 17.58 13.01
N GLY A 159 -5.85 18.59 13.36
CA GLY A 159 -4.77 18.44 14.34
C GLY A 159 -3.82 17.29 13.92
N PRO A 160 -3.50 16.35 14.80
CA PRO A 160 -2.61 15.23 14.48
C PRO A 160 -3.30 14.10 13.68
N TRP A 161 -4.62 14.16 13.50
CA TRP A 161 -5.42 13.11 12.90
C TRP A 161 -5.61 13.28 11.40
N THR A 162 -5.56 12.17 10.67
CA THR A 162 -6.03 12.05 9.29
C THR A 162 -7.04 10.90 9.24
N LEU A 163 -8.22 11.14 8.73
CA LEU A 163 -9.25 10.12 8.46
C LEU A 163 -9.59 10.16 6.99
N GLY A 164 -9.62 9.02 6.34
CA GLY A 164 -9.93 8.96 4.92
C GLY A 164 -10.46 7.62 4.47
N LEU A 165 -10.93 7.64 3.24
CA LEU A 165 -11.42 6.48 2.50
C LEU A 165 -10.93 6.60 1.06
N LEU A 166 -10.27 5.55 0.56
CA LEU A 166 -10.01 5.35 -0.85
C LEU A 166 -10.85 4.17 -1.32
N ALA A 167 -11.45 4.28 -2.48
CA ALA A 167 -12.19 3.20 -3.10
C ALA A 167 -11.96 3.18 -4.61
N ASN A 168 -12.01 2.01 -5.19
CA ASN A 168 -12.06 1.82 -6.64
C ASN A 168 -12.91 0.60 -6.98
N HIS A 169 -13.30 0.54 -8.25
CA HIS A 169 -13.91 -0.65 -8.82
C HIS A 169 -13.27 -0.92 -10.17
N ILE A 170 -12.97 -2.19 -10.47
CA ILE A 170 -12.33 -2.60 -11.72
C ILE A 170 -13.17 -3.70 -12.36
N TRP A 171 -13.51 -3.50 -13.64
CA TRP A 171 -14.05 -4.52 -14.53
C TRP A 171 -13.01 -4.90 -15.57
N SER A 172 -12.87 -6.19 -15.88
CA SER A 172 -12.15 -6.64 -17.06
C SER A 172 -12.93 -6.26 -18.33
N PHE A 173 -12.22 -5.89 -19.40
CA PHE A 173 -12.83 -5.55 -20.68
C PHE A 173 -12.13 -6.23 -21.88
N ALA A 174 -10.93 -6.77 -21.68
CA ALA A 174 -10.17 -7.50 -22.69
C ALA A 174 -9.17 -8.46 -22.03
N GLY A 175 -8.98 -9.63 -22.65
CA GLY A 175 -8.06 -10.68 -22.20
C GLY A 175 -8.43 -12.03 -22.82
N PRO A 176 -7.70 -13.10 -22.49
CA PRO A 176 -8.04 -14.46 -22.89
C PRO A 176 -9.39 -14.89 -22.31
N ARG A 177 -10.17 -15.65 -23.09
CA ARG A 177 -11.52 -16.08 -22.69
C ARG A 177 -11.52 -17.26 -21.70
N ASP A 178 -10.42 -17.93 -21.56
CA ASP A 178 -10.16 -19.03 -20.63
C ASP A 178 -9.65 -18.56 -19.25
N ARG A 179 -9.44 -17.24 -19.10
CA ARG A 179 -9.13 -16.60 -17.83
C ARG A 179 -10.40 -16.02 -17.19
N ALA A 180 -10.46 -16.06 -15.86
CA ALA A 180 -11.59 -15.50 -15.12
C ALA A 180 -11.73 -14.00 -15.36
N ASP A 181 -12.96 -13.53 -15.51
CA ASP A 181 -13.27 -12.12 -15.55
C ASP A 181 -12.97 -11.47 -14.21
N ILE A 182 -12.67 -10.16 -14.26
CA ILE A 182 -12.44 -9.35 -13.07
C ILE A 182 -13.64 -8.41 -12.89
N ASN A 183 -14.24 -8.48 -11.72
CA ASN A 183 -15.30 -7.60 -11.28
C ASN A 183 -15.11 -7.40 -9.77
N ALA A 184 -14.31 -6.41 -9.38
CA ALA A 184 -13.85 -6.28 -8.02
C ALA A 184 -13.95 -4.85 -7.49
N THR A 185 -14.47 -4.71 -6.26
CA THR A 185 -14.51 -3.44 -5.53
C THR A 185 -13.46 -3.44 -4.44
N PHE A 186 -12.57 -2.48 -4.47
CA PHE A 186 -11.59 -2.22 -3.41
C PHE A 186 -12.03 -1.05 -2.54
N ILE A 187 -11.92 -1.19 -1.22
CA ILE A 187 -12.17 -0.13 -0.24
C ILE A 187 -11.06 -0.10 0.81
N GLN A 188 -10.56 1.10 1.10
CA GLN A 188 -9.48 1.33 2.07
C GLN A 188 -9.86 2.49 3.00
N PRO A 189 -10.68 2.27 4.03
CA PRO A 189 -10.79 3.22 5.14
C PRO A 189 -9.51 3.20 5.96
N PHE A 190 -9.06 4.38 6.38
CA PHE A 190 -7.87 4.54 7.20
C PHE A 190 -7.99 5.67 8.20
N VAL A 191 -7.34 5.49 9.33
CA VAL A 191 -7.13 6.53 10.33
C VAL A 191 -5.67 6.56 10.71
N THR A 192 -5.06 7.74 10.76
CA THR A 192 -3.69 7.95 11.20
C THR A 192 -3.60 9.01 12.30
N TYR A 193 -2.65 8.83 13.18
CA TYR A 193 -2.26 9.81 14.19
C TYR A 193 -0.78 10.11 14.04
N THR A 194 -0.43 11.36 13.73
CA THR A 194 0.97 11.80 13.55
C THR A 194 1.39 12.67 14.74
N THR A 195 2.45 12.27 15.41
CA THR A 195 3.01 13.02 16.56
C THR A 195 3.88 14.20 16.11
N PRO A 196 4.14 15.19 16.99
CA PRO A 196 5.07 16.27 16.70
C PRO A 196 6.51 15.80 16.40
N THR A 197 6.86 14.59 16.82
CA THR A 197 8.17 13.97 16.54
C THR A 197 8.16 13.09 15.31
N ALA A 198 7.20 13.26 14.38
CA ALA A 198 7.08 12.54 13.12
C ALA A 198 6.96 10.99 13.24
N TRP A 199 6.38 10.49 14.35
CA TRP A 199 5.83 9.16 14.42
C TRP A 199 4.40 9.15 13.89
N THR A 200 4.04 8.17 13.08
CA THR A 200 2.68 7.99 12.57
C THR A 200 2.17 6.60 12.94
N PHE A 201 1.02 6.55 13.59
CA PHE A 201 0.29 5.32 13.89
C PHE A 201 -0.89 5.21 12.93
N THR A 202 -1.02 4.08 12.26
CA THR A 202 -2.06 3.85 11.24
C THR A 202 -2.86 2.61 11.57
N LEU A 203 -4.18 2.73 11.50
CA LEU A 203 -5.11 1.61 11.43
C LEU A 203 -5.87 1.71 10.12
N GLN A 204 -5.86 0.64 9.34
CA GLN A 204 -6.54 0.60 8.03
C GLN A 204 -6.97 -0.82 7.68
N THR A 205 -7.89 -0.92 6.74
CA THR A 205 -8.12 -2.14 5.98
C THR A 205 -8.00 -1.86 4.49
N GLU A 206 -7.56 -2.86 3.73
CA GLU A 206 -7.47 -2.84 2.26
C GLU A 206 -8.37 -3.96 1.73
N SER A 207 -9.68 -3.77 1.91
CA SER A 207 -10.67 -4.81 1.64
C SER A 207 -11.04 -4.85 0.17
N THR A 208 -11.16 -6.04 -0.37
CA THR A 208 -11.63 -6.28 -1.74
C THR A 208 -12.82 -7.21 -1.70
N TYR A 209 -13.88 -6.84 -2.41
CA TYR A 209 -15.00 -7.74 -2.72
C TYR A 209 -14.90 -8.17 -4.17
N ASP A 210 -14.77 -9.47 -4.38
CA ASP A 210 -14.85 -10.11 -5.69
C ASP A 210 -16.31 -10.44 -5.99
N TRP A 211 -16.86 -9.80 -7.01
CA TRP A 211 -18.27 -9.99 -7.42
C TRP A 211 -18.48 -11.29 -8.22
N GLU A 212 -17.44 -11.80 -8.89
CA GLU A 212 -17.51 -13.06 -9.62
C GLU A 212 -17.47 -14.23 -8.64
N GLY A 213 -16.51 -14.24 -7.72
CA GLY A 213 -16.38 -15.25 -6.67
C GLY A 213 -17.34 -15.03 -5.49
N GLN A 214 -18.00 -13.88 -5.38
CA GLN A 214 -18.86 -13.48 -4.26
C GLN A 214 -18.16 -13.60 -2.89
N GLN A 215 -16.89 -13.21 -2.84
CA GLN A 215 -16.03 -13.37 -1.67
C GLN A 215 -15.39 -12.06 -1.24
N TRP A 216 -15.20 -11.92 0.07
CA TRP A 216 -14.45 -10.83 0.65
C TRP A 216 -13.00 -11.25 0.96
N ASN A 217 -12.08 -10.32 0.74
CA ASN A 217 -10.74 -10.35 1.30
C ASN A 217 -10.56 -9.09 2.20
N VAL A 218 -10.41 -9.28 3.52
CA VAL A 218 -10.46 -8.19 4.51
C VAL A 218 -9.23 -8.22 5.41
N PRO A 219 -8.07 -7.72 4.93
CA PRO A 219 -6.88 -7.52 5.77
C PRO A 219 -7.01 -6.25 6.62
N ILE A 220 -6.94 -6.38 7.93
CA ILE A 220 -6.86 -5.26 8.88
C ILE A 220 -5.40 -5.09 9.27
N ALA A 221 -4.86 -3.88 9.13
CA ALA A 221 -3.46 -3.56 9.39
C ALA A 221 -3.32 -2.47 10.46
N ALA A 222 -2.49 -2.73 11.46
CA ALA A 222 -2.04 -1.75 12.44
C ALA A 222 -0.54 -1.52 12.25
N GLN A 223 -0.14 -0.27 12.02
CA GLN A 223 1.22 0.05 11.60
C GLN A 223 1.78 1.25 12.38
N VAL A 224 3.08 1.23 12.61
CA VAL A 224 3.82 2.36 13.14
C VAL A 224 4.88 2.79 12.13
N ALA A 225 4.99 4.10 11.92
CA ALA A 225 5.96 4.67 11.00
C ALA A 225 6.78 5.77 11.67
N LYS A 226 7.99 5.97 11.17
CA LYS A 226 8.90 7.06 11.57
C LYS A 226 9.49 7.69 10.32
N LEU A 227 9.24 8.99 10.14
CA LEU A 227 9.96 9.78 9.16
C LEU A 227 11.30 10.22 9.75
N THR A 228 12.36 10.05 8.98
CA THR A 228 13.72 10.45 9.35
C THR A 228 14.49 10.91 8.13
N LYS A 229 15.70 11.42 8.32
CA LYS A 229 16.61 11.87 7.26
C LYS A 229 17.90 11.05 7.30
N ILE A 230 18.26 10.46 6.17
CA ILE A 230 19.47 9.64 6.02
C ILE A 230 20.30 10.21 4.87
N GLY A 231 21.49 10.73 5.16
CA GLY A 231 22.37 11.33 4.15
C GLY A 231 21.73 12.45 3.32
N GLY A 232 20.77 13.20 3.91
CA GLY A 232 20.04 14.23 3.19
C GLY A 232 18.71 13.79 2.57
N GLN A 233 18.50 12.50 2.36
CA GLN A 233 17.28 11.91 1.84
C GLN A 233 16.24 11.72 2.96
N LEU A 234 15.01 12.20 2.75
CA LEU A 234 13.88 11.93 3.63
C LEU A 234 13.36 10.51 3.36
N VAL A 235 13.29 9.73 4.42
CA VAL A 235 12.87 8.32 4.38
C VAL A 235 11.90 8.05 5.52
N GLN A 236 10.76 7.43 5.21
CA GLN A 236 9.87 6.91 6.24
C GLN A 236 10.00 5.38 6.29
N PHE A 237 10.24 4.85 7.48
CA PHE A 237 10.15 3.43 7.78
C PHE A 237 8.82 3.15 8.44
N GLN A 238 8.10 2.14 7.96
CA GLN A 238 6.82 1.73 8.53
C GLN A 238 6.81 0.21 8.67
N ALA A 239 6.27 -0.28 9.77
CA ALA A 239 6.10 -1.71 10.00
C ALA A 239 4.82 -1.98 10.80
N GLY A 240 4.28 -3.18 10.64
CA GLY A 240 3.15 -3.62 11.45
C GLY A 240 2.55 -4.95 11.01
N PRO A 241 1.76 -5.56 11.89
CA PRO A 241 0.98 -6.76 11.56
C PRO A 241 -0.21 -6.42 10.67
N ARG A 242 -0.63 -7.43 9.91
CA ARG A 242 -1.91 -7.52 9.22
C ARG A 242 -2.62 -8.79 9.67
N TYR A 243 -3.93 -8.75 9.76
CA TYR A 243 -4.75 -9.91 10.06
C TYR A 243 -5.90 -10.00 9.05
N TYR A 244 -6.04 -11.14 8.41
CA TYR A 244 -7.11 -11.41 7.47
C TYR A 244 -8.36 -11.81 8.24
N ALA A 245 -9.29 -10.86 8.44
CA ALA A 245 -10.58 -11.09 9.11
C ALA A 245 -11.57 -11.85 8.23
N ALA A 246 -11.42 -11.74 6.92
CA ALA A 246 -12.04 -12.59 5.90
C ALA A 246 -11.05 -12.77 4.75
N SER A 247 -11.10 -13.91 4.10
CA SER A 247 -10.27 -14.24 2.94
C SER A 247 -11.10 -15.02 1.93
N THR A 248 -10.66 -14.99 0.66
CA THR A 248 -11.18 -15.90 -0.35
C THR A 248 -10.73 -17.35 -0.03
N ASP A 249 -11.41 -18.35 -0.58
CA ASP A 249 -11.16 -19.77 -0.29
C ASP A 249 -9.70 -20.21 -0.47
N THR A 250 -8.98 -19.56 -1.37
CA THR A 250 -7.55 -19.83 -1.63
C THR A 250 -6.64 -18.64 -1.32
N GLY A 251 -7.19 -17.61 -0.68
CA GLY A 251 -6.47 -16.40 -0.31
C GLY A 251 -5.66 -16.54 0.98
N PRO A 252 -4.84 -15.53 1.32
CA PRO A 252 -4.06 -15.55 2.56
C PRO A 252 -4.96 -15.50 3.79
N ALA A 253 -4.66 -16.29 4.82
CA ALA A 253 -5.44 -16.35 6.04
C ALA A 253 -4.58 -16.09 7.31
N GLY A 254 -5.23 -15.56 8.35
CA GLY A 254 -4.60 -15.31 9.64
C GLY A 254 -3.64 -14.12 9.64
N TRP A 255 -2.49 -14.26 10.30
CA TRP A 255 -1.53 -13.18 10.48
C TRP A 255 -0.57 -13.05 9.31
N ALA A 256 -0.30 -11.81 8.93
CA ALA A 256 0.70 -11.41 7.95
C ALA A 256 1.52 -10.23 8.48
N LEU A 257 2.63 -9.94 7.84
CA LEU A 257 3.50 -8.82 8.20
C LEU A 257 3.65 -7.87 7.03
N ARG A 258 3.73 -6.57 7.34
CA ARG A 258 4.05 -5.52 6.38
C ARG A 258 5.23 -4.70 6.88
N PHE A 259 6.13 -4.43 5.97
CA PHE A 259 7.20 -3.47 6.12
C PHE A 259 7.22 -2.54 4.92
N ASN A 260 7.42 -1.24 5.14
CA ASN A 260 7.42 -0.24 4.07
C ASN A 260 8.57 0.74 4.26
N ILE A 261 9.28 1.03 3.17
CA ILE A 261 10.27 2.10 3.08
C ILE A 261 9.71 3.11 2.08
N VAL A 262 9.51 4.34 2.50
CA VAL A 262 9.03 5.40 1.62
C VAL A 262 10.14 6.42 1.41
N LEU A 263 10.57 6.57 0.16
CA LEU A 263 11.48 7.65 -0.24
C LEU A 263 10.66 8.88 -0.61
N LEU A 264 10.99 10.04 -0.02
CA LEU A 264 10.30 11.30 -0.27
C LEU A 264 11.20 12.26 -1.04
N PHE A 265 10.59 12.93 -2.00
CA PHE A 265 11.24 13.95 -2.82
C PHE A 265 10.40 15.22 -2.77
N PRO A 266 10.57 16.05 -1.72
CA PRO A 266 9.91 17.37 -1.62
C PRO A 266 10.29 18.22 -2.84
N LYS A 267 9.31 19.00 -3.34
CA LYS A 267 9.53 19.97 -4.42
C LYS A 267 10.13 21.25 -3.89
#